data_27d3c22e308ee640cea2aed8c0a75efb
#
_entry.id   27d3c22e308ee640cea2aed8c0a75efb
#
_cell.length_a   1.000
_cell.length_b   1.000
_cell.length_c   1.000
_cell.angle_alpha   90.00
_cell.angle_beta   90.00
_cell.angle_gamma   90.00
#
_symmetry.space_group_name_H-M   'P 1'
#
loop_
_entity.id
_entity.type
_entity.pdbx_description
1 polymer ?
#
loop_
_entity_poly.entity_id
_entity_poly.type
_entity_poly.pdbx_seq_one_letter_code
_entity_poly.pdbx_strand_id
1 'polypeptide(L)'
;MNLTQNDRLNQVTADTLVVGVDIESETHFARSFDWRGYEFSKRTFRFNNTKVGFLTFIRWVEEMMKKTEKTKVIVGCEPTGCYWLTFQKFLTDRDVLLVTVNPYSVKKCKELDDNSPEKSDLKDPKTSACLVREGRYSTPYLPEGVYAEIREAQVCRDQIMKQHVRLSNQIQGWLQKYFPEYLECYKDFDTASGMMVLEHAPLPEDIIKLGAGGINGLWRNAKLRGAGIKRAKTLVEAARGSVGLSGGEAARLEIWFLINDYQTKTKQLERLDEFLAKEILKVPHVEKLLAIKGVGLSTVIGFVADVGDIGRFTDPKQVQKLAGLEITKASSGKKKGRPCISKRGRRRLRRTMYESARSLISWNEAFSEVFMYYRYRTRNPLGGMQAKIAVACKAIRIFYTILKTGCEFDAEKLRRDIIRPEAA
;
A
#
# COMPACT_ATOMS: atom_id res chain seq x y z
N MET A 1 15.13 11.51 -12.15
CA MET A 1 15.94 12.49 -11.38
C MET A 1 15.09 13.11 -10.28
N ASN A 2 15.60 13.17 -9.04
CA ASN A 2 14.91 13.93 -8.00
C ASN A 2 15.31 15.40 -8.09
N LEU A 3 14.57 16.15 -8.88
CA LEU A 3 14.75 17.59 -9.02
C LEU A 3 14.52 18.30 -7.67
N THR A 4 15.38 19.23 -7.30
CA THR A 4 15.13 20.15 -6.19
C THR A 4 13.98 21.11 -6.55
N GLN A 5 13.48 21.88 -5.61
CA GLN A 5 12.46 22.89 -5.94
C GLN A 5 13.02 23.93 -6.92
N ASN A 6 14.28 24.32 -6.76
CA ASN A 6 14.93 25.26 -7.68
C ASN A 6 15.06 24.69 -9.10
N ASP A 7 15.43 23.40 -9.24
CA ASP A 7 15.47 22.75 -10.56
C ASP A 7 14.10 22.73 -11.23
N ARG A 8 13.03 22.55 -10.46
CA ARG A 8 11.66 22.59 -10.98
C ARG A 8 11.22 23.99 -11.35
N LEU A 9 11.60 25.00 -10.57
CA LEU A 9 11.38 26.40 -10.92
C LEU A 9 12.08 26.76 -12.24
N ASN A 10 13.32 26.29 -12.44
CA ASN A 10 14.08 26.51 -13.67
C ASN A 10 13.45 25.83 -14.90
N GLN A 11 12.55 24.86 -14.73
CA GLN A 11 11.78 24.28 -15.84
C GLN A 11 10.64 25.18 -16.31
N VAL A 12 10.17 26.10 -15.47
CA VAL A 12 9.07 27.02 -15.74
C VAL A 12 9.66 28.38 -16.12
N THR A 13 9.87 28.60 -17.41
CA THR A 13 10.49 29.82 -17.99
C THR A 13 9.47 30.70 -18.70
N ALA A 14 9.90 31.85 -19.20
CA ALA A 14 9.06 32.72 -20.01
C ALA A 14 8.44 32.01 -21.22
N ASP A 15 9.13 31.00 -21.76
CA ASP A 15 8.69 30.22 -22.93
C ASP A 15 7.75 29.06 -22.58
N THR A 16 7.39 28.90 -21.28
CA THR A 16 6.60 27.80 -20.82
C THR A 16 5.11 28.16 -20.69
N LEU A 17 4.26 27.41 -21.38
CA LEU A 17 2.81 27.37 -21.12
C LEU A 17 2.56 26.44 -19.94
N VAL A 18 1.96 26.96 -18.86
CA VAL A 18 1.56 26.15 -17.71
C VAL A 18 0.08 25.84 -17.83
N VAL A 19 -0.25 24.56 -17.89
CA VAL A 19 -1.65 24.09 -17.98
C VAL A 19 -2.01 23.36 -16.69
N GLY A 20 -2.98 23.87 -15.97
CA GLY A 20 -3.57 23.14 -14.84
C GLY A 20 -4.77 22.34 -15.33
N VAL A 21 -4.87 21.10 -14.85
CA VAL A 21 -5.97 20.19 -15.20
C VAL A 21 -6.61 19.66 -13.94
N ASP A 22 -7.92 19.74 -13.87
CA ASP A 22 -8.74 18.99 -12.92
C ASP A 22 -9.20 17.70 -13.58
N ILE A 23 -8.97 16.58 -12.89
CA ILE A 23 -9.19 15.24 -13.42
C ILE A 23 -10.42 14.62 -12.76
N GLU A 24 -11.41 14.30 -13.57
CA GLU A 24 -12.62 13.58 -13.15
C GLU A 24 -12.79 12.27 -13.96
N SER A 25 -13.83 11.50 -13.64
CA SER A 25 -14.08 10.19 -14.27
C SER A 25 -14.38 10.27 -15.77
N GLU A 26 -15.22 11.22 -16.17
CA GLU A 26 -15.73 11.32 -17.54
C GLU A 26 -15.17 12.53 -18.29
N THR A 27 -15.01 13.63 -17.58
CA THR A 27 -14.68 14.92 -18.17
C THR A 27 -13.58 15.60 -17.37
N HIS A 28 -12.62 16.17 -18.05
CA HIS A 28 -11.51 16.94 -17.47
C HIS A 28 -11.66 18.41 -17.79
N PHE A 29 -11.15 19.25 -16.91
CA PHE A 29 -11.18 20.70 -17.05
C PHE A 29 -9.78 21.28 -17.04
N ALA A 30 -9.43 22.13 -18.02
CA ALA A 30 -8.12 22.71 -18.16
C ALA A 30 -8.15 24.23 -18.24
N ARG A 31 -7.12 24.88 -17.71
CA ARG A 31 -6.86 26.32 -17.83
C ARG A 31 -5.38 26.56 -18.09
N SER A 32 -5.04 27.60 -18.87
CA SER A 32 -3.68 27.89 -19.28
C SER A 32 -3.19 29.23 -18.74
N PHE A 33 -1.91 29.24 -18.35
CA PHE A 33 -1.27 30.38 -17.69
C PHE A 33 0.16 30.58 -18.22
N ASP A 34 0.69 31.78 -18.02
CA ASP A 34 2.10 32.03 -18.16
C ASP A 34 2.90 31.70 -16.88
N TRP A 35 4.20 31.83 -16.93
CA TRP A 35 5.11 31.59 -15.80
C TRP A 35 4.89 32.55 -14.61
N ARG A 36 4.31 33.76 -14.84
CA ARG A 36 3.96 34.73 -13.81
C ARG A 36 2.60 34.44 -13.17
N GLY A 37 1.73 33.68 -13.85
CA GLY A 37 0.36 33.39 -13.46
C GLY A 37 -0.70 34.21 -14.19
N TYR A 38 -0.30 34.93 -15.26
CA TYR A 38 -1.26 35.56 -16.15
C TYR A 38 -2.06 34.48 -16.88
N GLU A 39 -3.36 34.58 -16.83
CA GLU A 39 -4.26 33.60 -17.40
C GLU A 39 -4.57 33.96 -18.87
N PHE A 40 -4.35 33.00 -19.76
CA PHE A 40 -4.61 33.16 -21.18
C PHE A 40 -6.05 32.83 -21.58
N SER A 41 -6.72 31.94 -20.81
CA SER A 41 -8.08 31.54 -21.09
C SER A 41 -9.01 31.87 -19.93
N LYS A 42 -9.90 32.85 -20.13
CA LYS A 42 -10.93 33.20 -19.12
C LYS A 42 -11.98 32.11 -18.92
N ARG A 43 -12.15 31.20 -19.88
CA ARG A 43 -13.08 30.07 -19.83
C ARG A 43 -12.31 28.77 -19.68
N THR A 44 -12.81 27.90 -18.81
CA THR A 44 -12.28 26.55 -18.63
C THR A 44 -12.47 25.74 -19.90
N PHE A 45 -11.41 25.12 -20.41
CA PHE A 45 -11.46 24.19 -21.52
C PHE A 45 -11.90 22.82 -21.00
N ARG A 46 -12.96 22.27 -21.60
CA ARG A 46 -13.55 20.99 -21.22
C ARG A 46 -13.22 19.92 -22.25
N PHE A 47 -12.79 18.73 -21.81
CA PHE A 47 -12.54 17.58 -22.69
C PHE A 47 -12.85 16.26 -21.98
N ASN A 48 -13.28 15.25 -22.76
CA ASN A 48 -13.69 13.98 -22.20
C ASN A 48 -12.48 13.06 -21.96
N ASN A 49 -12.62 12.14 -20.99
CA ASN A 49 -11.63 11.10 -20.68
C ASN A 49 -11.66 9.99 -21.74
N THR A 50 -11.41 10.34 -22.99
CA THR A 50 -11.40 9.49 -24.16
C THR A 50 -10.26 9.87 -25.08
N LYS A 51 -9.87 8.98 -26.01
CA LYS A 51 -8.82 9.26 -27.01
C LYS A 51 -9.15 10.52 -27.83
N VAL A 52 -10.42 10.69 -28.21
CA VAL A 52 -10.87 11.87 -28.98
C VAL A 52 -10.75 13.13 -28.12
N GLY A 53 -11.19 13.07 -26.86
CA GLY A 53 -11.04 14.19 -25.93
C GLY A 53 -9.60 14.56 -25.69
N PHE A 54 -8.71 13.59 -25.53
CA PHE A 54 -7.27 13.87 -25.37
C PHE A 54 -6.64 14.48 -26.62
N LEU A 55 -7.03 14.06 -27.83
CA LEU A 55 -6.61 14.70 -29.07
C LEU A 55 -7.13 16.14 -29.17
N THR A 56 -8.35 16.38 -28.72
CA THR A 56 -8.93 17.74 -28.67
C THR A 56 -8.16 18.63 -27.67
N PHE A 57 -7.75 18.06 -26.54
CA PHE A 57 -6.89 18.76 -25.58
C PHE A 57 -5.53 19.13 -26.17
N ILE A 58 -4.85 18.22 -26.88
CA ILE A 58 -3.56 18.53 -27.51
C ILE A 58 -3.69 19.65 -28.54
N ARG A 59 -4.71 19.62 -29.41
CA ARG A 59 -4.96 20.69 -30.38
C ARG A 59 -5.16 22.05 -29.67
N TRP A 60 -5.95 22.05 -28.59
CA TRP A 60 -6.14 23.26 -27.80
C TRP A 60 -4.82 23.76 -27.18
N VAL A 61 -3.96 22.87 -26.67
CA VAL A 61 -2.64 23.25 -26.15
C VAL A 61 -1.77 23.84 -27.25
N GLU A 62 -1.70 23.22 -28.43
CA GLU A 62 -0.95 23.70 -29.60
C GLU A 62 -1.42 25.09 -30.08
N GLU A 63 -2.73 25.30 -30.16
CA GLU A 63 -3.35 26.59 -30.46
C GLU A 63 -2.97 27.66 -29.43
N MET A 64 -3.02 27.29 -28.14
CA MET A 64 -2.62 28.21 -27.06
C MET A 64 -1.12 28.54 -27.11
N MET A 65 -0.26 27.54 -27.34
CA MET A 65 1.17 27.76 -27.51
C MET A 65 1.49 28.72 -28.68
N LYS A 66 0.85 28.49 -29.83
CA LYS A 66 1.00 29.37 -31.01
C LYS A 66 0.51 30.79 -30.74
N LYS A 67 -0.66 30.93 -30.12
CA LYS A 67 -1.25 32.27 -29.82
C LYS A 67 -0.44 33.08 -28.81
N THR A 68 0.26 32.38 -27.88
CA THR A 68 1.02 33.00 -26.80
C THR A 68 2.53 32.96 -27.01
N GLU A 69 2.97 32.50 -28.18
CA GLU A 69 4.39 32.35 -28.56
C GLU A 69 5.20 31.51 -27.54
N LYS A 70 4.57 30.45 -27.01
CA LYS A 70 5.23 29.51 -26.09
C LYS A 70 5.81 28.30 -26.84
N THR A 71 6.98 27.85 -26.42
CA THR A 71 7.68 26.72 -27.04
C THR A 71 7.67 25.45 -26.18
N LYS A 72 7.31 25.59 -24.89
CA LYS A 72 7.27 24.48 -23.94
C LYS A 72 5.91 24.44 -23.25
N VAL A 73 5.49 23.25 -22.86
CA VAL A 73 4.27 23.06 -22.05
C VAL A 73 4.55 22.16 -20.87
N ILE A 74 3.98 22.51 -19.71
CA ILE A 74 3.93 21.66 -18.53
C ILE A 74 2.48 21.54 -18.10
N VAL A 75 1.98 20.30 -18.05
CA VAL A 75 0.62 19.99 -17.63
C VAL A 75 0.64 19.51 -16.18
N GLY A 76 -0.07 20.19 -15.29
CA GLY A 76 -0.15 19.84 -13.89
C GLY A 76 -1.55 19.39 -13.49
N CYS A 77 -1.64 18.28 -12.76
CA CYS A 77 -2.92 17.79 -12.24
C CYS A 77 -2.81 17.28 -10.80
N GLU A 78 -3.92 17.28 -10.09
CA GLU A 78 -4.06 16.50 -8.86
C GLU A 78 -4.34 15.03 -9.23
N PRO A 79 -3.57 14.04 -8.72
CA PRO A 79 -3.73 12.65 -9.07
C PRO A 79 -4.94 12.04 -8.33
N THR A 80 -6.14 12.28 -8.85
CA THR A 80 -7.40 11.77 -8.30
C THR A 80 -7.72 10.39 -8.87
N GLY A 81 -7.85 9.39 -8.00
CA GLY A 81 -8.18 8.02 -8.38
C GLY A 81 -7.21 7.43 -9.40
N CYS A 82 -7.73 6.72 -10.41
CA CYS A 82 -6.96 6.15 -11.52
C CYS A 82 -7.15 6.93 -12.85
N TYR A 83 -8.01 7.93 -12.88
CA TYR A 83 -8.44 8.60 -14.12
C TYR A 83 -7.32 9.36 -14.84
N TRP A 84 -6.31 9.83 -14.09
CA TRP A 84 -5.15 10.55 -14.63
C TRP A 84 -4.13 9.62 -15.31
N LEU A 85 -4.17 8.30 -15.05
CA LEU A 85 -3.16 7.35 -15.56
C LEU A 85 -3.22 7.21 -17.09
N THR A 86 -4.41 7.11 -17.66
CA THR A 86 -4.64 7.03 -19.10
C THR A 86 -4.23 8.32 -19.80
N PHE A 87 -4.55 9.46 -19.18
CA PHE A 87 -4.16 10.76 -19.66
C PHE A 87 -2.63 10.97 -19.61
N GLN A 88 -1.98 10.56 -18.51
CA GLN A 88 -0.52 10.60 -18.39
C GLN A 88 0.14 9.77 -19.49
N LYS A 89 -0.30 8.51 -19.68
CA LYS A 89 0.26 7.66 -20.74
C LYS A 89 0.13 8.33 -22.10
N PHE A 90 -1.06 8.84 -22.41
CA PHE A 90 -1.33 9.53 -23.68
C PHE A 90 -0.43 10.75 -23.92
N LEU A 91 -0.14 11.54 -22.87
CA LEU A 91 0.74 12.70 -22.93
C LEU A 91 2.22 12.28 -23.05
N THR A 92 2.63 11.26 -22.29
CA THR A 92 4.00 10.71 -22.33
C THR A 92 4.34 10.19 -23.74
N ASP A 93 3.41 9.48 -24.39
CA ASP A 93 3.58 8.99 -25.77
C ASP A 93 3.74 10.13 -26.81
N ARG A 94 3.61 11.39 -26.40
CA ARG A 94 3.74 12.62 -27.22
C ARG A 94 4.74 13.63 -26.68
N ASP A 95 5.62 13.19 -25.78
CA ASP A 95 6.64 14.02 -25.13
C ASP A 95 6.09 15.25 -24.39
N VAL A 96 4.83 15.23 -23.98
CA VAL A 96 4.22 16.28 -23.16
C VAL A 96 4.41 15.94 -21.69
N LEU A 97 5.09 16.81 -20.97
CA LEU A 97 5.38 16.62 -19.55
C LEU A 97 4.12 16.81 -18.69
N LEU A 98 3.61 15.71 -18.11
CA LEU A 98 2.61 15.78 -17.05
C LEU A 98 3.28 15.65 -15.68
N VAL A 99 2.91 16.55 -14.77
CA VAL A 99 3.37 16.57 -13.38
C VAL A 99 2.20 16.51 -12.42
N THR A 100 2.43 15.98 -11.24
CA THR A 100 1.38 15.85 -10.22
C THR A 100 1.62 16.80 -9.06
N VAL A 101 0.55 17.44 -8.59
CA VAL A 101 0.55 18.29 -7.40
C VAL A 101 0.03 17.51 -6.19
N ASN A 102 0.51 17.86 -5.01
CA ASN A 102 0.10 17.16 -3.79
C ASN A 102 -1.34 17.61 -3.37
N PRO A 103 -2.31 16.68 -3.19
CA PRO A 103 -3.67 17.01 -2.77
C PRO A 103 -3.76 17.90 -1.51
N TYR A 104 -2.87 17.67 -0.55
CA TYR A 104 -2.80 18.51 0.65
C TYR A 104 -2.38 19.97 0.32
N SER A 105 -1.44 20.14 -0.61
CA SER A 105 -1.01 21.48 -1.05
C SER A 105 -2.11 22.16 -1.85
N VAL A 106 -2.84 21.43 -2.69
CA VAL A 106 -4.00 21.94 -3.43
C VAL A 106 -5.05 22.46 -2.45
N LYS A 107 -5.42 21.66 -1.44
CA LYS A 107 -6.37 22.08 -0.40
C LYS A 107 -5.92 23.37 0.31
N LYS A 108 -4.64 23.47 0.69
CA LYS A 108 -4.11 24.64 1.39
C LYS A 108 -4.02 25.88 0.48
N CYS A 109 -3.67 25.68 -0.79
CA CYS A 109 -3.59 26.77 -1.76
C CYS A 109 -4.98 27.39 -2.05
N LYS A 110 -6.02 26.56 -2.11
CA LYS A 110 -7.41 27.03 -2.26
C LYS A 110 -7.86 27.92 -1.09
N GLU A 111 -7.48 27.56 0.14
CA GLU A 111 -7.81 28.35 1.33
C GLU A 111 -7.14 29.74 1.32
N LEU A 112 -6.03 29.92 0.58
CA LEU A 112 -5.32 31.19 0.46
C LEU A 112 -5.92 32.15 -0.59
N ASP A 113 -6.57 31.62 -1.64
CA ASP A 113 -7.02 32.42 -2.78
C ASP A 113 -8.28 33.28 -2.45
N ASP A 114 -9.24 32.77 -1.64
CA ASP A 114 -10.50 33.51 -1.39
C ASP A 114 -11.19 33.22 -0.04
N ASN A 115 -10.53 32.53 0.89
CA ASN A 115 -11.09 32.19 2.22
C ASN A 115 -12.51 31.54 2.16
N SER A 116 -12.90 31.00 0.98
CA SER A 116 -14.17 30.35 0.74
C SER A 116 -13.99 28.83 0.62
N PRO A 117 -14.76 28.00 1.35
CA PRO A 117 -14.71 26.55 1.23
C PRO A 117 -15.41 26.01 -0.03
N GLU A 118 -15.90 26.89 -0.92
CA GLU A 118 -16.61 26.45 -2.12
C GLU A 118 -15.74 25.62 -3.06
N LYS A 119 -16.23 24.44 -3.39
CA LYS A 119 -15.72 23.61 -4.46
C LYS A 119 -16.21 24.14 -5.80
N SER A 120 -15.28 24.47 -6.68
CA SER A 120 -15.61 24.89 -8.03
C SER A 120 -14.62 24.28 -9.01
N ASP A 121 -15.12 23.54 -9.99
CA ASP A 121 -14.33 22.95 -11.09
C ASP A 121 -13.56 24.02 -11.88
N LEU A 122 -13.90 25.29 -11.70
CA LEU A 122 -13.20 26.43 -12.26
C LEU A 122 -11.92 26.78 -11.49
N LYS A 123 -11.87 26.51 -10.17
CA LYS A 123 -10.74 26.87 -9.30
C LYS A 123 -9.65 25.81 -9.29
N ASP A 124 -9.99 24.54 -9.44
CA ASP A 124 -9.08 23.41 -9.28
C ASP A 124 -7.97 23.38 -10.33
N PRO A 125 -8.23 23.61 -11.63
CA PRO A 125 -7.17 23.75 -12.62
C PRO A 125 -6.24 24.95 -12.36
N LYS A 126 -6.75 26.10 -11.90
CA LYS A 126 -5.96 27.27 -11.54
C LYS A 126 -4.99 26.96 -10.39
N THR A 127 -5.50 26.33 -9.34
CA THR A 127 -4.69 25.96 -8.17
C THR A 127 -3.57 24.98 -8.56
N SER A 128 -3.87 24.00 -9.41
CA SER A 128 -2.87 23.07 -9.95
C SER A 128 -1.78 23.79 -10.74
N ALA A 129 -2.17 24.72 -11.61
CA ALA A 129 -1.21 25.54 -12.37
C ALA A 129 -0.34 26.42 -11.47
N CYS A 130 -0.93 27.03 -10.43
CA CYS A 130 -0.19 27.83 -9.45
C CYS A 130 0.90 27.02 -8.75
N LEU A 131 0.59 25.81 -8.27
CA LEU A 131 1.56 24.93 -7.64
C LEU A 131 2.66 24.48 -8.60
N VAL A 132 2.32 24.23 -9.87
CA VAL A 132 3.33 23.92 -10.91
C VAL A 132 4.29 25.09 -11.12
N ARG A 133 3.77 26.28 -11.27
CA ARG A 133 4.55 27.51 -11.43
C ARG A 133 5.51 27.73 -10.27
N GLU A 134 5.11 27.40 -9.04
CA GLU A 134 5.93 27.53 -7.84
C GLU A 134 6.93 26.36 -7.65
N GLY A 135 7.07 25.45 -8.62
CA GLY A 135 7.93 24.28 -8.53
C GLY A 135 7.49 23.26 -7.46
N ARG A 136 6.23 23.35 -6.99
CA ARG A 136 5.65 22.46 -5.96
C ARG A 136 4.94 21.25 -6.57
N TYR A 137 5.61 20.58 -7.48
CA TYR A 137 5.09 19.42 -8.18
C TYR A 137 6.04 18.23 -8.09
N SER A 138 5.59 17.09 -8.52
CA SER A 138 6.37 15.87 -8.64
C SER A 138 6.15 15.24 -10.01
N THR A 139 7.19 14.71 -10.62
CA THR A 139 7.05 13.86 -11.80
C THR A 139 6.54 12.49 -11.32
N PRO A 140 5.37 12.06 -11.78
CA PRO A 140 4.83 10.76 -11.37
C PRO A 140 5.69 9.62 -11.92
N TYR A 141 5.80 8.56 -11.13
CA TYR A 141 6.44 7.33 -11.53
C TYR A 141 5.40 6.24 -11.76
N LEU A 142 5.25 5.83 -12.99
CA LEU A 142 4.54 4.62 -13.38
C LEU A 142 5.56 3.49 -13.51
N PRO A 143 5.40 2.38 -12.79
CA PRO A 143 6.24 1.21 -12.98
C PRO A 143 5.93 0.56 -14.33
N GLU A 144 6.95 -0.06 -14.92
CA GLU A 144 6.85 -0.80 -16.18
C GLU A 144 7.36 -2.22 -15.99
N GLY A 145 7.03 -3.10 -16.93
CA GLY A 145 7.49 -4.48 -16.94
C GLY A 145 7.17 -5.21 -15.63
N VAL A 146 8.13 -5.96 -15.11
CA VAL A 146 7.97 -6.77 -13.90
C VAL A 146 7.53 -5.95 -12.67
N TYR A 147 7.97 -4.70 -12.58
CA TYR A 147 7.60 -3.83 -11.46
C TYR A 147 6.12 -3.41 -11.51
N ALA A 148 5.55 -3.26 -12.71
CA ALA A 148 4.13 -3.01 -12.88
C ALA A 148 3.31 -4.22 -12.46
N GLU A 149 3.66 -5.41 -12.97
CA GLU A 149 3.00 -6.67 -12.65
C GLU A 149 2.98 -6.95 -11.14
N ILE A 150 4.15 -6.82 -10.47
CA ILE A 150 4.25 -7.01 -9.03
C ILE A 150 3.39 -5.99 -8.27
N ARG A 151 3.36 -4.73 -8.71
CA ARG A 151 2.55 -3.70 -8.04
C ARG A 151 1.07 -3.96 -8.16
N GLU A 152 0.58 -4.26 -9.36
CA GLU A 152 -0.84 -4.51 -9.61
C GLU A 152 -1.31 -5.78 -8.88
N ALA A 153 -0.54 -6.88 -8.97
CA ALA A 153 -0.85 -8.11 -8.27
C ALA A 153 -0.86 -7.92 -6.74
N GLN A 154 0.09 -7.15 -6.19
CA GLN A 154 0.12 -6.85 -4.75
C GLN A 154 -1.04 -5.96 -4.31
N VAL A 155 -1.48 -5.00 -5.13
CA VAL A 155 -2.67 -4.18 -4.83
C VAL A 155 -3.92 -5.05 -4.83
N CYS A 156 -4.07 -5.92 -5.83
CA CYS A 156 -5.17 -6.88 -5.91
C CYS A 156 -5.18 -7.82 -4.68
N ARG A 157 -4.01 -8.38 -4.33
CA ARG A 157 -3.84 -9.23 -3.14
C ARG A 157 -4.26 -8.53 -1.86
N ASP A 158 -3.85 -7.27 -1.67
CA ASP A 158 -4.22 -6.49 -0.47
C ASP A 158 -5.73 -6.25 -0.39
N GLN A 159 -6.40 -6.06 -1.52
CA GLN A 159 -7.85 -5.89 -1.57
C GLN A 159 -8.57 -7.19 -1.20
N ILE A 160 -8.15 -8.32 -1.79
CA ILE A 160 -8.72 -9.64 -1.50
C ILE A 160 -8.46 -10.03 -0.04
N MET A 161 -7.25 -9.78 0.49
CA MET A 161 -6.92 -10.04 1.89
C MET A 161 -7.84 -9.28 2.86
N LYS A 162 -8.19 -8.03 2.57
CA LYS A 162 -9.16 -7.28 3.39
C LYS A 162 -10.55 -7.93 3.37
N GLN A 163 -10.99 -8.40 2.21
CA GLN A 163 -12.27 -9.12 2.09
C GLN A 163 -12.23 -10.44 2.84
N HIS A 164 -11.14 -11.20 2.70
CA HIS A 164 -10.92 -12.47 3.40
C HIS A 164 -10.97 -12.30 4.93
N VAL A 165 -10.27 -11.30 5.48
CA VAL A 165 -10.32 -10.99 6.93
C VAL A 165 -11.73 -10.57 7.37
N ARG A 166 -12.45 -9.80 6.52
CA ARG A 166 -13.85 -9.43 6.81
C ARG A 166 -14.74 -10.66 6.89
N LEU A 167 -14.63 -11.60 5.94
CA LEU A 167 -15.38 -12.85 5.92
C LEU A 167 -15.05 -13.71 7.13
N SER A 168 -13.77 -13.83 7.50
CA SER A 168 -13.35 -14.53 8.73
C SER A 168 -14.06 -13.97 9.96
N ASN A 169 -14.10 -12.65 10.12
CA ASN A 169 -14.78 -12.02 11.24
C ASN A 169 -16.30 -12.24 11.20
N GLN A 170 -16.91 -12.26 10.01
CA GLN A 170 -18.34 -12.54 9.85
C GLN A 170 -18.68 -13.98 10.22
N ILE A 171 -17.87 -14.96 9.82
CA ILE A 171 -18.03 -16.38 10.19
C ILE A 171 -17.88 -16.53 11.71
N GLN A 172 -16.87 -15.92 12.32
CA GLN A 172 -16.70 -15.94 13.78
C GLN A 172 -17.91 -15.32 14.51
N GLY A 173 -18.42 -14.19 14.00
CA GLY A 173 -19.61 -13.54 14.56
C GLY A 173 -20.87 -14.41 14.43
N TRP A 174 -21.02 -15.12 13.30
CA TRP A 174 -22.11 -16.09 13.10
C TRP A 174 -21.99 -17.25 14.08
N LEU A 175 -20.79 -17.83 14.28
CA LEU A 175 -20.53 -18.90 15.24
C LEU A 175 -20.84 -18.43 16.68
N GLN A 176 -20.39 -17.25 17.07
CA GLN A 176 -20.69 -16.69 18.39
C GLN A 176 -22.20 -16.53 18.65
N LYS A 177 -22.99 -16.31 17.59
CA LYS A 177 -24.43 -16.13 17.68
C LYS A 177 -25.19 -17.47 17.75
N TYR A 178 -24.80 -18.44 16.93
CA TYR A 178 -25.57 -19.66 16.71
C TYR A 178 -24.93 -20.93 17.30
N PHE A 179 -23.60 -20.95 17.41
CA PHE A 179 -22.86 -22.09 17.99
C PHE A 179 -21.53 -21.64 18.62
N PRO A 180 -21.55 -20.91 19.74
CA PRO A 180 -20.34 -20.39 20.39
C PRO A 180 -19.34 -21.48 20.82
N GLU A 181 -19.80 -22.64 21.25
CA GLU A 181 -18.98 -23.78 21.69
C GLU A 181 -18.18 -24.41 20.53
N TYR A 182 -18.53 -24.11 19.30
CA TYR A 182 -17.75 -24.54 18.12
C TYR A 182 -16.30 -24.06 18.20
N LEU A 183 -16.07 -22.82 18.63
CA LEU A 183 -14.75 -22.23 18.77
C LEU A 183 -13.93 -22.84 19.93
N GLU A 184 -14.56 -23.53 20.86
CA GLU A 184 -13.86 -24.34 21.88
C GLU A 184 -13.38 -25.68 21.32
N CYS A 185 -14.18 -26.28 20.43
CA CYS A 185 -13.82 -27.52 19.73
C CYS A 185 -12.77 -27.30 18.63
N TYR A 186 -12.84 -26.17 17.96
CA TYR A 186 -11.93 -25.73 16.90
C TYR A 186 -11.35 -24.37 17.23
N LYS A 187 -10.07 -24.35 17.59
CA LYS A 187 -9.35 -23.11 17.86
C LYS A 187 -9.42 -22.13 16.68
N ASP A 188 -9.34 -22.69 15.46
CA ASP A 188 -9.49 -21.98 14.20
C ASP A 188 -10.58 -22.67 13.37
N PHE A 189 -11.62 -21.96 12.96
CA PHE A 189 -12.74 -22.51 12.20
C PHE A 189 -12.35 -22.99 10.80
N ASP A 190 -11.26 -22.44 10.25
CA ASP A 190 -10.79 -22.67 8.89
C ASP A 190 -9.97 -23.95 8.70
N THR A 191 -9.93 -24.81 9.72
CA THR A 191 -9.39 -26.16 9.53
C THR A 191 -10.25 -26.95 8.55
N ALA A 192 -9.62 -27.79 7.70
CA ALA A 192 -10.35 -28.58 6.70
C ALA A 192 -11.50 -29.40 7.30
N SER A 193 -11.30 -29.98 8.50
CA SER A 193 -12.34 -30.74 9.21
C SER A 193 -13.45 -29.85 9.77
N GLY A 194 -13.11 -28.66 10.24
CA GLY A 194 -14.09 -27.70 10.76
C GLY A 194 -14.95 -27.13 9.61
N MET A 195 -14.31 -26.61 8.57
CA MET A 195 -15.04 -26.08 7.40
C MET A 195 -16.03 -27.09 6.83
N MET A 196 -15.62 -28.36 6.71
CA MET A 196 -16.50 -29.42 6.22
C MET A 196 -17.73 -29.64 7.09
N VAL A 197 -17.60 -29.55 8.40
CA VAL A 197 -18.76 -29.64 9.31
C VAL A 197 -19.67 -28.43 9.11
N LEU A 198 -19.15 -27.23 9.05
CA LEU A 198 -19.94 -26.02 8.84
C LEU A 198 -20.66 -25.99 7.48
N GLU A 199 -20.10 -26.62 6.46
CA GLU A 199 -20.75 -26.78 5.15
C GLU A 199 -21.96 -27.73 5.17
N HIS A 200 -21.89 -28.81 5.98
CA HIS A 200 -22.89 -29.87 5.93
C HIS A 200 -23.86 -29.84 7.12
N ALA A 201 -23.39 -29.38 8.28
CA ALA A 201 -24.16 -29.37 9.53
C ALA A 201 -23.74 -28.14 10.38
N PRO A 202 -24.14 -26.92 9.99
CA PRO A 202 -23.63 -25.69 10.61
C PRO A 202 -24.23 -25.41 12.00
N LEU A 203 -25.49 -25.82 12.26
CA LEU A 203 -26.19 -25.55 13.51
C LEU A 203 -26.04 -26.70 14.50
N PRO A 204 -26.12 -26.44 15.82
CA PRO A 204 -26.08 -27.49 16.83
C PRO A 204 -27.07 -28.63 16.57
N GLU A 205 -28.29 -28.33 16.16
CA GLU A 205 -29.32 -29.30 15.80
C GLU A 205 -28.95 -30.19 14.62
N ASP A 206 -28.27 -29.64 13.60
CA ASP A 206 -27.78 -30.37 12.44
C ASP A 206 -26.67 -31.35 12.82
N ILE A 207 -25.77 -30.92 13.72
CA ILE A 207 -24.67 -31.73 14.26
C ILE A 207 -25.22 -32.89 15.10
N ILE A 208 -26.22 -32.64 15.95
CA ILE A 208 -26.87 -33.66 16.74
C ILE A 208 -27.57 -34.71 15.85
N LYS A 209 -28.29 -34.24 14.81
CA LYS A 209 -28.96 -35.07 13.84
C LYS A 209 -27.99 -35.94 13.02
N LEU A 210 -26.86 -35.37 12.61
CA LEU A 210 -25.82 -36.09 11.85
C LEU A 210 -25.09 -37.11 12.73
N GLY A 211 -24.92 -36.78 14.01
CA GLY A 211 -24.24 -37.60 15.00
C GLY A 211 -22.76 -37.81 14.76
N ALA A 212 -22.05 -38.34 15.76
CA ALA A 212 -20.60 -38.53 15.67
C ALA A 212 -20.17 -39.49 14.55
N GLY A 213 -20.99 -40.50 14.24
CA GLY A 213 -20.76 -41.43 13.14
C GLY A 213 -20.81 -40.74 11.78
N GLY A 214 -21.84 -39.92 11.55
CA GLY A 214 -22.01 -39.17 10.30
C GLY A 214 -20.89 -38.16 10.10
N ILE A 215 -20.54 -37.38 11.12
CA ILE A 215 -19.43 -36.42 11.06
C ILE A 215 -18.11 -37.12 10.73
N ASN A 216 -17.80 -38.24 11.44
CA ASN A 216 -16.59 -39.01 11.16
C ASN A 216 -16.60 -39.62 9.74
N GLY A 217 -17.78 -40.01 9.24
CA GLY A 217 -17.99 -40.48 7.88
C GLY A 217 -17.64 -39.40 6.85
N LEU A 218 -18.12 -38.16 7.02
CA LEU A 218 -17.76 -37.01 6.16
C LEU A 218 -16.25 -36.84 6.06
N TRP A 219 -15.53 -36.83 7.19
CA TRP A 219 -14.08 -36.67 7.22
C TRP A 219 -13.32 -37.83 6.56
N ARG A 220 -13.78 -39.06 6.76
CA ARG A 220 -13.17 -40.23 6.12
C ARG A 220 -13.38 -40.25 4.62
N ASN A 221 -14.58 -39.93 4.14
CA ASN A 221 -14.88 -39.83 2.70
C ASN A 221 -13.99 -38.79 2.01
N ALA A 222 -13.69 -37.69 2.72
CA ALA A 222 -12.77 -36.66 2.24
C ALA A 222 -11.29 -36.94 2.52
N LYS A 223 -10.96 -38.15 3.04
CA LYS A 223 -9.59 -38.57 3.36
C LYS A 223 -8.83 -37.60 4.29
N LEU A 224 -9.55 -36.88 5.17
CA LEU A 224 -8.94 -35.94 6.12
C LEU A 224 -8.18 -36.69 7.20
N ARG A 225 -6.92 -36.28 7.40
CA ARG A 225 -6.07 -36.79 8.49
C ARG A 225 -6.21 -35.89 9.72
N GLY A 226 -6.07 -36.47 10.94
CA GLY A 226 -6.12 -35.71 12.20
C GLY A 226 -7.53 -35.38 12.70
N ALA A 227 -8.59 -35.78 12.00
CA ALA A 227 -9.97 -35.74 12.44
C ALA A 227 -10.50 -37.17 12.60
N GLY A 228 -11.20 -37.47 13.70
CA GLY A 228 -11.66 -38.81 14.00
C GLY A 228 -12.82 -38.83 14.96
N ILE A 229 -13.33 -40.05 15.23
CA ILE A 229 -14.55 -40.26 16.01
C ILE A 229 -14.53 -39.59 17.41
N LYS A 230 -13.36 -39.48 18.03
CA LYS A 230 -13.20 -38.81 19.33
C LYS A 230 -13.58 -37.34 19.25
N ARG A 231 -13.03 -36.63 18.21
CA ARG A 231 -13.35 -35.22 17.97
C ARG A 231 -14.81 -35.03 17.57
N ALA A 232 -15.38 -35.97 16.78
CA ALA A 232 -16.78 -35.93 16.42
C ALA A 232 -17.71 -36.05 17.65
N LYS A 233 -17.35 -36.91 18.59
CA LYS A 233 -18.11 -37.04 19.86
C LYS A 233 -18.06 -35.75 20.68
N THR A 234 -16.86 -35.13 20.82
CA THR A 234 -16.73 -33.83 21.52
C THR A 234 -17.59 -32.75 20.87
N LEU A 235 -17.65 -32.71 19.54
CA LEU A 235 -18.47 -31.73 18.85
C LEU A 235 -19.97 -31.96 19.04
N VAL A 236 -20.42 -33.20 19.04
CA VAL A 236 -21.85 -33.53 19.34
C VAL A 236 -22.21 -33.18 20.78
N GLU A 237 -21.32 -33.43 21.74
CA GLU A 237 -21.52 -33.04 23.14
C GLU A 237 -21.62 -31.51 23.28
N ALA A 238 -20.70 -30.74 22.64
CA ALA A 238 -20.75 -29.30 22.59
C ALA A 238 -22.07 -28.81 21.99
N ALA A 239 -22.53 -29.42 20.89
CA ALA A 239 -23.80 -29.09 20.26
C ALA A 239 -25.02 -29.33 21.17
N ARG A 240 -25.01 -30.40 21.99
CA ARG A 240 -26.10 -30.69 22.95
C ARG A 240 -26.15 -29.66 24.08
N GLY A 241 -25.01 -29.13 24.49
CA GLY A 241 -24.89 -28.12 25.54
C GLY A 241 -24.89 -26.67 25.03
N SER A 242 -25.14 -26.47 23.75
CA SER A 242 -25.01 -25.15 23.18
C SER A 242 -26.01 -24.13 23.71
N VAL A 243 -25.51 -22.94 24.02
CA VAL A 243 -26.29 -21.75 24.40
C VAL A 243 -26.60 -20.85 23.20
N GLY A 244 -26.18 -21.25 22.00
CA GLY A 244 -26.43 -20.51 20.77
C GLY A 244 -27.93 -20.31 20.49
N LEU A 245 -28.25 -19.30 19.72
CA LEU A 245 -29.63 -19.06 19.27
C LEU A 245 -30.07 -20.18 18.30
N SER A 246 -31.34 -20.57 18.38
CA SER A 246 -31.90 -21.45 17.36
C SER A 246 -31.87 -20.77 16.00
N GLY A 247 -31.29 -21.46 15.01
CA GLY A 247 -31.15 -20.97 13.65
C GLY A 247 -32.16 -21.65 12.71
N GLY A 248 -32.75 -20.87 11.80
CA GLY A 248 -33.57 -21.39 10.72
C GLY A 248 -32.79 -21.53 9.40
N GLU A 249 -33.54 -21.72 8.31
CA GLU A 249 -32.95 -21.83 6.96
C GLU A 249 -32.13 -20.63 6.57
N ALA A 250 -32.54 -19.41 6.97
CA ALA A 250 -31.79 -18.21 6.69
C ALA A 250 -30.39 -18.22 7.31
N ALA A 251 -30.24 -18.77 8.55
CA ALA A 251 -28.95 -18.90 9.19
C ALA A 251 -28.04 -19.91 8.46
N ARG A 252 -28.61 -21.02 7.95
CA ARG A 252 -27.89 -22.00 7.13
C ARG A 252 -27.42 -21.41 5.81
N LEU A 253 -28.28 -20.66 5.13
CA LEU A 253 -27.91 -19.97 3.89
C LEU A 253 -26.83 -18.92 4.14
N GLU A 254 -26.93 -18.12 5.21
CA GLU A 254 -25.94 -17.11 5.55
C GLU A 254 -24.54 -17.72 5.72
N ILE A 255 -24.42 -18.76 6.55
CA ILE A 255 -23.11 -19.40 6.76
C ILE A 255 -22.58 -20.09 5.51
N TRP A 256 -23.45 -20.71 4.72
CA TRP A 256 -23.06 -21.32 3.45
C TRP A 256 -22.47 -20.29 2.49
N PHE A 257 -23.10 -19.11 2.33
CA PHE A 257 -22.54 -18.03 1.51
C PHE A 257 -21.20 -17.54 2.06
N LEU A 258 -21.10 -17.31 3.36
CA LEU A 258 -19.88 -16.84 4.00
C LEU A 258 -18.71 -17.82 3.81
N ILE A 259 -18.94 -19.11 3.95
CA ILE A 259 -17.93 -20.15 3.75
C ILE A 259 -17.48 -20.23 2.30
N ASN A 260 -18.42 -20.24 1.35
CA ASN A 260 -18.12 -20.31 -0.06
C ASN A 260 -17.31 -19.11 -0.54
N ASP A 261 -17.68 -17.90 -0.08
CA ASP A 261 -16.92 -16.68 -0.35
C ASP A 261 -15.53 -16.73 0.28
N TYR A 262 -15.40 -17.19 1.53
CA TYR A 262 -14.13 -17.34 2.21
C TYR A 262 -13.18 -18.28 1.46
N GLN A 263 -13.63 -19.46 1.07
CA GLN A 263 -12.85 -20.43 0.30
C GLN A 263 -12.45 -19.88 -1.07
N THR A 264 -13.37 -19.15 -1.73
CA THR A 264 -13.08 -18.50 -3.01
C THR A 264 -11.97 -17.46 -2.85
N LYS A 265 -12.02 -16.64 -1.78
CA LYS A 265 -10.96 -15.66 -1.50
C LYS A 265 -9.64 -16.34 -1.15
N THR A 266 -9.65 -17.44 -0.42
CA THR A 266 -8.46 -18.24 -0.12
C THR A 266 -7.77 -18.69 -1.40
N LYS A 267 -8.50 -19.32 -2.33
CA LYS A 267 -7.97 -19.77 -3.62
C LYS A 267 -7.44 -18.60 -4.47
N GLN A 268 -8.11 -17.45 -4.43
CA GLN A 268 -7.64 -16.25 -5.13
C GLN A 268 -6.31 -15.73 -4.56
N LEU A 269 -6.15 -15.76 -3.23
CA LEU A 269 -4.91 -15.38 -2.55
C LEU A 269 -3.77 -16.34 -2.89
N GLU A 270 -4.00 -17.64 -2.83
CA GLU A 270 -3.01 -18.67 -3.20
C GLU A 270 -2.50 -18.45 -4.63
N ARG A 271 -3.41 -18.23 -5.59
CA ARG A 271 -3.03 -17.97 -6.98
C ARG A 271 -2.20 -16.69 -7.14
N LEU A 272 -2.54 -15.63 -6.41
CA LEU A 272 -1.77 -14.39 -6.43
C LEU A 272 -0.40 -14.56 -5.75
N ASP A 273 -0.32 -15.32 -4.67
CA ASP A 273 0.94 -15.62 -3.99
C ASP A 273 1.88 -16.43 -4.88
N GLU A 274 1.37 -17.42 -5.62
CA GLU A 274 2.14 -18.18 -6.62
C GLU A 274 2.64 -17.27 -7.76
N PHE A 275 1.77 -16.38 -8.27
CA PHE A 275 2.15 -15.42 -9.32
C PHE A 275 3.25 -14.49 -8.83
N LEU A 276 3.05 -13.87 -7.67
CA LEU A 276 4.01 -12.94 -7.06
C LEU A 276 5.35 -13.62 -6.75
N ALA A 277 5.32 -14.89 -6.31
CA ALA A 277 6.53 -15.65 -6.03
C ALA A 277 7.37 -15.91 -7.31
N LYS A 278 6.72 -16.07 -8.45
CA LYS A 278 7.40 -16.22 -9.76
C LYS A 278 7.92 -14.88 -10.28
N GLU A 279 7.10 -13.83 -10.23
CA GLU A 279 7.47 -12.52 -10.77
C GLU A 279 8.60 -11.86 -9.99
N ILE A 280 8.63 -11.99 -8.65
CA ILE A 280 9.65 -11.36 -7.84
C ILE A 280 11.08 -11.86 -8.14
N LEU A 281 11.22 -13.13 -8.57
CA LEU A 281 12.52 -13.70 -8.93
C LEU A 281 13.11 -13.12 -10.22
N LYS A 282 12.31 -12.42 -11.02
CA LYS A 282 12.78 -11.69 -12.22
C LYS A 282 13.41 -10.34 -11.86
N VAL A 283 13.26 -9.88 -10.64
CA VAL A 283 13.86 -8.61 -10.17
C VAL A 283 15.32 -8.85 -9.79
N PRO A 284 16.27 -8.08 -10.32
CA PRO A 284 17.69 -8.26 -10.06
C PRO A 284 18.01 -8.24 -8.55
N HIS A 285 18.88 -9.15 -8.13
CA HIS A 285 19.43 -9.26 -6.76
C HIS A 285 18.44 -9.57 -5.64
N VAL A 286 17.21 -9.94 -5.96
CA VAL A 286 16.18 -10.31 -4.95
C VAL A 286 16.60 -11.55 -4.16
N GLU A 287 17.26 -12.50 -4.78
CA GLU A 287 17.79 -13.71 -4.15
C GLU A 287 18.71 -13.39 -2.97
N LYS A 288 19.49 -12.30 -3.06
CA LYS A 288 20.38 -11.84 -1.99
C LYS A 288 19.63 -11.24 -0.81
N LEU A 289 18.47 -10.63 -1.04
CA LEU A 289 17.59 -10.20 0.04
C LEU A 289 16.95 -11.39 0.74
N LEU A 290 16.50 -12.39 -0.02
CA LEU A 290 15.88 -13.60 0.53
C LEU A 290 16.88 -14.47 1.33
N ALA A 291 18.17 -14.36 1.03
CA ALA A 291 19.24 -15.02 1.79
C ALA A 291 19.43 -14.44 3.21
N ILE A 292 18.91 -13.25 3.50
CA ILE A 292 19.01 -12.65 4.83
C ILE A 292 18.04 -13.35 5.78
N LYS A 293 18.56 -14.00 6.82
CA LYS A 293 17.72 -14.65 7.84
C LYS A 293 16.76 -13.65 8.46
N GLY A 294 15.47 -13.96 8.41
CA GLY A 294 14.40 -13.08 8.87
C GLY A 294 13.76 -12.19 7.80
N VAL A 295 14.24 -12.26 6.56
CA VAL A 295 13.57 -11.64 5.40
C VAL A 295 12.73 -12.67 4.68
N GLY A 296 11.42 -12.52 4.73
CA GLY A 296 10.48 -13.39 4.02
C GLY A 296 10.11 -12.88 2.64
N LEU A 297 9.63 -13.79 1.78
CA LEU A 297 9.18 -13.49 0.41
C LEU A 297 8.15 -12.34 0.38
N SER A 298 7.16 -12.36 1.26
CA SER A 298 6.13 -11.31 1.38
C SER A 298 6.72 -9.93 1.69
N THR A 299 7.81 -9.87 2.47
CA THR A 299 8.53 -8.63 2.75
C THR A 299 9.17 -8.06 1.49
N VAL A 300 9.86 -8.91 0.72
CA VAL A 300 10.55 -8.49 -0.51
C VAL A 300 9.53 -8.06 -1.57
N ILE A 301 8.47 -8.83 -1.76
CA ILE A 301 7.37 -8.47 -2.66
C ILE A 301 6.75 -7.13 -2.26
N GLY A 302 6.39 -6.96 -0.99
CA GLY A 302 5.79 -5.72 -0.50
C GLY A 302 6.72 -4.50 -0.63
N PHE A 303 8.03 -4.69 -0.45
CA PHE A 303 9.02 -3.64 -0.67
C PHE A 303 9.12 -3.26 -2.15
N VAL A 304 9.33 -4.24 -3.05
CA VAL A 304 9.47 -4.00 -4.49
C VAL A 304 8.20 -3.44 -5.09
N ALA A 305 7.02 -3.94 -4.71
CA ALA A 305 5.73 -3.44 -5.17
C ALA A 305 5.55 -1.93 -4.89
N ASP A 306 5.99 -1.47 -3.72
CA ASP A 306 5.87 -0.07 -3.35
C ASP A 306 7.02 0.80 -3.87
N VAL A 307 8.24 0.29 -3.86
CA VAL A 307 9.42 1.04 -4.29
C VAL A 307 9.52 1.06 -5.82
N GLY A 308 9.21 -0.05 -6.51
CA GLY A 308 9.45 -0.21 -7.94
C GLY A 308 10.95 -0.36 -8.24
N ASP A 309 11.37 0.11 -9.41
CA ASP A 309 12.79 0.11 -9.77
C ASP A 309 13.61 0.94 -8.79
N ILE A 310 14.56 0.27 -8.13
CA ILE A 310 15.47 0.89 -7.16
C ILE A 310 16.46 1.84 -7.84
N GLY A 311 16.75 1.63 -9.12
CA GLY A 311 17.68 2.45 -9.92
C GLY A 311 17.29 3.93 -9.97
N ARG A 312 16.01 4.23 -9.85
CA ARG A 312 15.50 5.61 -9.86
C ARG A 312 15.86 6.45 -8.64
N PHE A 313 16.35 5.83 -7.57
CA PHE A 313 16.77 6.52 -6.36
C PHE A 313 18.29 6.68 -6.32
N THR A 314 18.74 7.85 -5.87
CA THR A 314 20.17 8.17 -5.71
C THR A 314 20.65 7.97 -4.26
N ASP A 315 19.73 8.00 -3.28
CA ASP A 315 20.04 7.89 -1.86
C ASP A 315 18.94 7.07 -1.14
N PRO A 316 19.30 6.15 -0.25
CA PRO A 316 18.32 5.36 0.52
C PRO A 316 17.39 6.21 1.41
N LYS A 317 17.78 7.44 1.76
CA LYS A 317 16.91 8.38 2.47
C LYS A 317 15.66 8.73 1.67
N GLN A 318 15.73 8.71 0.33
CA GLN A 318 14.57 8.93 -0.53
C GLN A 318 13.53 7.80 -0.37
N VAL A 319 13.99 6.55 -0.22
CA VAL A 319 13.10 5.40 0.06
C VAL A 319 12.52 5.50 1.48
N GLN A 320 13.31 5.95 2.47
CA GLN A 320 12.80 6.21 3.82
C GLN A 320 11.72 7.30 3.81
N LYS A 321 11.92 8.38 3.05
CA LYS A 321 10.93 9.44 2.84
C LYS A 321 9.68 8.92 2.14
N LEU A 322 9.84 8.08 1.12
CA LEU A 322 8.72 7.40 0.44
C LEU A 322 7.90 6.54 1.40
N ALA A 323 8.53 5.89 2.38
CA ALA A 323 7.85 5.15 3.44
C ALA A 323 7.23 6.06 4.52
N GLY A 324 7.56 7.36 4.53
CA GLY A 324 7.15 8.30 5.57
C GLY A 324 7.81 8.01 6.92
N LEU A 325 9.04 7.48 6.89
CA LEU A 325 9.88 7.17 8.05
C LEU A 325 10.93 8.27 8.34
N GLU A 326 10.88 9.36 7.59
CA GLU A 326 11.69 10.55 7.88
C GLU A 326 11.29 11.16 9.22
N ILE A 327 12.29 11.54 10.03
CA ILE A 327 12.06 12.15 11.33
C ILE A 327 11.77 13.64 11.14
N THR A 328 10.64 14.08 11.65
CA THR A 328 10.26 15.49 11.70
C THR A 328 10.42 16.03 13.12
N LYS A 329 10.95 17.25 13.24
CA LYS A 329 11.05 17.99 14.49
C LYS A 329 10.03 19.12 14.43
N ALA A 330 9.12 19.16 15.37
CA ALA A 330 8.27 20.32 15.57
C ALA A 330 8.95 21.21 16.63
N SER A 331 9.57 22.31 16.19
CA SER A 331 10.13 23.30 17.08
C SER A 331 9.59 24.67 16.71
N SER A 332 9.05 25.39 17.68
CA SER A 332 8.71 26.79 17.54
C SER A 332 9.23 27.54 18.76
N GLY A 333 10.20 28.44 18.56
CA GLY A 333 10.84 29.19 19.61
C GLY A 333 11.41 28.31 20.74
N LYS A 334 10.98 28.55 21.98
CA LYS A 334 11.44 27.79 23.17
C LYS A 334 10.80 26.39 23.28
N LYS A 335 9.72 26.08 22.55
CA LYS A 335 9.06 24.76 22.60
C LYS A 335 9.72 23.79 21.62
N LYS A 336 10.42 22.78 22.15
CA LYS A 336 10.95 21.66 21.36
C LYS A 336 9.97 20.49 21.46
N GLY A 337 9.22 20.23 20.38
CA GLY A 337 8.37 19.04 20.28
C GLY A 337 9.20 17.75 20.20
N ARG A 338 8.62 16.63 20.62
CA ARG A 338 9.26 15.32 20.50
C ARG A 338 9.42 14.94 19.02
N PRO A 339 10.61 14.50 18.59
CA PRO A 339 10.81 14.00 17.24
C PRO A 339 9.89 12.82 16.94
N CYS A 340 9.21 12.84 15.80
CA CYS A 340 8.35 11.74 15.34
C CYS A 340 8.56 11.48 13.84
N ILE A 341 8.12 10.32 13.38
CA ILE A 341 8.12 10.03 11.94
C ILE A 341 7.06 10.87 11.23
N SER A 342 7.37 11.31 10.00
CA SER A 342 6.49 12.20 9.22
C SER A 342 5.13 11.57 8.90
N LYS A 343 5.07 10.24 8.76
CA LYS A 343 3.93 9.46 8.25
C LYS A 343 3.42 9.92 6.87
N ARG A 344 4.05 10.93 6.28
CA ARG A 344 3.76 11.44 4.92
C ARG A 344 4.50 10.58 3.91
N GLY A 345 3.82 9.57 3.38
CA GLY A 345 4.39 8.58 2.46
C GLY A 345 3.53 7.33 2.38
N ARG A 346 4.03 6.32 1.69
CA ARG A 346 3.29 5.08 1.43
C ARG A 346 3.07 4.29 2.72
N ARG A 347 1.82 4.24 3.17
CA ARG A 347 1.44 3.53 4.41
C ARG A 347 1.76 2.04 4.34
N ARG A 348 1.56 1.41 3.17
CA ARG A 348 1.85 0.00 2.94
C ARG A 348 3.34 -0.28 3.10
N LEU A 349 4.22 0.47 2.43
CA LEU A 349 5.67 0.33 2.56
C LEU A 349 6.14 0.50 4.01
N ARG A 350 5.60 1.49 4.71
CA ARG A 350 5.93 1.70 6.13
C ARG A 350 5.54 0.49 6.99
N ARG A 351 4.35 -0.10 6.77
CA ARG A 351 3.90 -1.32 7.46
C ARG A 351 4.81 -2.50 7.14
N THR A 352 5.08 -2.75 5.85
CA THR A 352 5.97 -3.83 5.41
C THR A 352 7.33 -3.74 6.08
N MET A 353 7.94 -2.56 6.12
CA MET A 353 9.25 -2.38 6.73
C MET A 353 9.22 -2.49 8.26
N TYR A 354 8.12 -2.12 8.90
CA TYR A 354 7.96 -2.32 10.33
C TYR A 354 7.82 -3.82 10.69
N GLU A 355 7.02 -4.57 9.94
CA GLU A 355 6.88 -6.03 10.13
C GLU A 355 8.19 -6.76 9.80
N SER A 356 8.89 -6.34 8.75
CA SER A 356 10.23 -6.84 8.44
C SER A 356 11.22 -6.61 9.60
N ALA A 357 11.21 -5.42 10.20
CA ALA A 357 12.06 -5.13 11.35
C ALA A 357 11.76 -6.04 12.54
N ARG A 358 10.49 -6.37 12.79
CA ARG A 358 10.10 -7.34 13.83
C ARG A 358 10.69 -8.72 13.56
N SER A 359 10.54 -9.21 12.33
CA SER A 359 11.08 -10.50 11.91
C SER A 359 12.61 -10.51 11.98
N LEU A 360 13.28 -9.49 11.48
CA LEU A 360 14.73 -9.36 11.53
C LEU A 360 15.27 -9.35 12.97
N ILE A 361 14.64 -8.63 13.89
CA ILE A 361 15.01 -8.61 15.30
C ILE A 361 14.86 -10.01 15.94
N SER A 362 13.85 -10.77 15.55
CA SER A 362 13.58 -12.09 16.13
C SER A 362 14.48 -13.20 15.56
N TRP A 363 14.89 -13.09 14.29
CA TRP A 363 15.53 -14.18 13.57
C TRP A 363 16.97 -13.91 13.14
N ASN A 364 17.45 -12.67 13.20
CA ASN A 364 18.79 -12.28 12.77
C ASN A 364 19.56 -11.63 13.93
N GLU A 365 20.63 -12.26 14.35
CA GLU A 365 21.41 -11.88 15.51
C GLU A 365 21.96 -10.45 15.40
N ALA A 366 22.53 -10.06 14.25
CA ALA A 366 23.09 -8.72 14.06
C ALA A 366 22.02 -7.62 14.18
N PHE A 367 20.79 -7.87 13.67
CA PHE A 367 19.68 -6.94 13.85
C PHE A 367 19.15 -6.92 15.29
N SER A 368 19.18 -8.07 15.98
CA SER A 368 18.84 -8.14 17.41
C SER A 368 19.81 -7.31 18.25
N GLU A 369 21.12 -7.45 18.02
CA GLU A 369 22.14 -6.65 18.70
C GLU A 369 21.94 -5.13 18.46
N VAL A 370 21.70 -4.70 17.22
CA VAL A 370 21.42 -3.29 16.89
C VAL A 370 20.16 -2.81 17.57
N PHE A 371 19.11 -3.63 17.66
CA PHE A 371 17.89 -3.28 18.38
C PHE A 371 18.17 -3.10 19.88
N MET A 372 18.90 -4.04 20.50
CA MET A 372 19.28 -3.97 21.93
C MET A 372 20.14 -2.74 22.20
N TYR A 373 21.11 -2.47 21.33
CA TYR A 373 21.91 -1.24 21.42
C TYR A 373 21.03 0.01 21.43
N TYR A 374 20.09 0.15 20.50
CA TYR A 374 19.20 1.32 20.49
C TYR A 374 18.32 1.42 21.74
N ARG A 375 17.95 0.30 22.34
CA ARG A 375 17.14 0.25 23.56
C ARG A 375 17.90 0.65 24.80
N TYR A 376 19.15 0.23 24.91
CA TYR A 376 19.91 0.28 26.17
C TYR A 376 21.18 1.14 26.13
N ARG A 377 21.49 1.79 25.00
CA ARG A 377 22.63 2.69 24.91
C ARG A 377 22.51 3.82 25.94
N THR A 378 23.63 4.23 26.52
CA THR A 378 23.71 5.23 27.60
C THR A 378 23.20 6.60 27.15
N ARG A 379 23.55 7.03 25.94
CA ARG A 379 23.13 8.31 25.38
C ARG A 379 21.90 8.15 24.51
N ASN A 380 20.77 8.78 24.89
CA ASN A 380 19.50 8.80 24.14
C ASN A 380 18.92 7.40 23.85
N PRO A 381 18.60 6.58 24.88
CA PRO A 381 17.96 5.30 24.70
C PRO A 381 16.59 5.47 24.03
N LEU A 382 16.22 4.54 23.14
CA LEU A 382 14.97 4.60 22.38
C LEU A 382 13.89 3.72 23.03
N GLY A 383 12.65 4.17 23.00
CA GLY A 383 11.51 3.34 23.33
C GLY A 383 11.39 2.15 22.36
N GLY A 384 10.72 1.06 22.77
CA GLY A 384 10.63 -0.18 21.96
C GLY A 384 10.12 0.03 20.53
N MET A 385 9.09 0.86 20.36
CA MET A 385 8.57 1.22 19.04
C MET A 385 9.57 2.04 18.22
N GLN A 386 10.25 3.00 18.87
CA GLN A 386 11.23 3.84 18.21
C GLN A 386 12.45 3.04 17.74
N ALA A 387 12.93 2.09 18.57
CA ALA A 387 14.02 1.19 18.21
C ALA A 387 13.65 0.29 17.02
N LYS A 388 12.43 -0.27 16.98
CA LYS A 388 11.94 -1.04 15.81
C LYS A 388 11.89 -0.19 14.54
N ILE A 389 11.46 1.08 14.63
CA ILE A 389 11.47 2.01 13.50
C ILE A 389 12.90 2.33 13.04
N ALA A 390 13.85 2.50 13.98
CA ALA A 390 15.25 2.68 13.63
C ALA A 390 15.83 1.48 12.89
N VAL A 391 15.51 0.24 13.33
CA VAL A 391 15.85 -0.99 12.62
C VAL A 391 15.19 -1.06 11.25
N ALA A 392 13.91 -0.67 11.11
CA ALA A 392 13.23 -0.59 9.80
C ALA A 392 13.95 0.37 8.84
N CYS A 393 14.41 1.52 9.32
CA CYS A 393 15.22 2.46 8.53
C CYS A 393 16.57 1.87 8.12
N LYS A 394 17.21 1.07 8.96
CA LYS A 394 18.43 0.32 8.62
C LYS A 394 18.15 -0.74 7.57
N ALA A 395 17.09 -1.52 7.72
CA ALA A 395 16.68 -2.52 6.74
C ALA A 395 16.42 -1.88 5.36
N ILE A 396 15.76 -0.72 5.28
CA ILE A 396 15.57 0.02 4.02
C ILE A 396 16.93 0.33 3.36
N ARG A 397 17.91 0.79 4.12
CA ARG A 397 19.25 1.10 3.56
C ARG A 397 19.94 -0.14 3.02
N ILE A 398 19.86 -1.25 3.74
CA ILE A 398 20.42 -2.53 3.34
C ILE A 398 19.72 -3.05 2.07
N PHE A 399 18.39 -3.06 2.04
CA PHE A 399 17.60 -3.49 0.87
C PHE A 399 17.92 -2.63 -0.36
N TYR A 400 17.98 -1.29 -0.17
CA TYR A 400 18.41 -0.36 -1.22
C TYR A 400 19.78 -0.71 -1.77
N THR A 401 20.77 -0.89 -0.89
CA THR A 401 22.15 -1.16 -1.31
C THR A 401 22.25 -2.49 -2.06
N ILE A 402 21.66 -3.56 -1.52
CA ILE A 402 21.69 -4.89 -2.14
C ILE A 402 21.02 -4.87 -3.51
N LEU A 403 19.80 -4.33 -3.62
CA LEU A 403 19.10 -4.27 -4.90
C LEU A 403 19.79 -3.38 -5.94
N LYS A 404 20.50 -2.34 -5.49
CA LYS A 404 21.18 -1.41 -6.39
C LYS A 404 22.55 -1.89 -6.86
N THR A 405 23.30 -2.54 -5.97
CA THR A 405 24.71 -2.89 -6.24
C THR A 405 24.94 -4.39 -6.41
N GLY A 406 23.97 -5.23 -6.02
CA GLY A 406 24.13 -6.67 -6.02
C GLY A 406 25.11 -7.18 -4.97
N CYS A 407 25.45 -6.42 -3.93
CA CYS A 407 26.31 -6.90 -2.85
C CYS A 407 25.58 -7.89 -1.93
N GLU A 408 26.34 -8.70 -1.22
CA GLU A 408 25.85 -9.58 -0.16
C GLU A 408 25.56 -8.79 1.13
N PHE A 409 24.69 -9.33 1.99
CA PHE A 409 24.47 -8.80 3.33
C PHE A 409 25.71 -9.06 4.20
N ASP A 410 26.23 -8.00 4.81
CA ASP A 410 27.37 -8.03 5.71
C ASP A 410 26.91 -7.67 7.16
N ALA A 411 26.89 -8.68 8.02
CA ALA A 411 26.48 -8.54 9.42
C ALA A 411 27.50 -7.72 10.22
N GLU A 412 28.80 -7.84 9.94
CA GLU A 412 29.84 -7.09 10.62
C GLU A 412 29.75 -5.61 10.28
N LYS A 413 29.47 -5.28 9.03
CA LYS A 413 29.22 -3.89 8.62
C LYS A 413 28.02 -3.27 9.35
N LEU A 414 26.96 -4.08 9.58
CA LEU A 414 25.81 -3.63 10.37
C LEU A 414 26.19 -3.39 11.84
N ARG A 415 27.02 -4.24 12.41
CA ARG A 415 27.50 -4.15 13.80
C ARG A 415 28.43 -2.94 14.06
N ARG A 416 29.09 -2.40 13.03
CA ARG A 416 29.90 -1.17 13.15
C ARG A 416 29.12 0.04 13.63
N ASP A 417 27.81 0.04 13.50
CA ASP A 417 26.94 1.09 14.04
C ASP A 417 26.79 1.04 15.59
N ILE A 418 27.22 -0.06 16.21
CA ILE A 418 27.17 -0.24 17.66
C ILE A 418 28.45 0.37 18.25
N ILE A 419 28.31 1.52 18.89
CA ILE A 419 29.40 2.12 19.65
C ILE A 419 29.56 1.28 20.93
N ARG A 420 30.62 0.48 20.99
CA ARG A 420 31.02 -0.26 22.20
C ARG A 420 31.74 0.71 23.11
N PRO A 421 31.51 0.69 24.45
CA PRO A 421 32.39 1.37 25.37
C PRO A 421 33.80 0.82 25.11
N GLU A 422 34.82 1.71 25.07
CA GLU A 422 36.20 1.27 25.08
C GLU A 422 36.39 0.39 26.33
N ALA A 423 36.92 -0.84 26.10
CA ALA A 423 37.28 -1.71 27.21
C ALA A 423 38.31 -0.95 28.09
N ALA A 424 37.87 -0.61 29.31
CA ALA A 424 38.73 0.05 30.27
C ALA A 424 39.88 -0.87 30.70
#